data_921d0876cac694e3c1bd129cd218c150
#
_entry.id   921d0876cac694e3c1bd129cd218c150
#
_cell.length_a   1.000
_cell.length_b   1.000
_cell.length_c   1.000
_cell.angle_alpha   90.00
_cell.angle_beta   90.00
_cell.angle_gamma   90.00
#
_symmetry.space_group_name_H-M   'P 1'
#
loop_
_entity.id
_entity.type
_entity.pdbx_description
1 polymer ?
#
loop_
_entity_poly.entity_id
_entity_poly.type
_entity_poly.pdbx_seq_one_letter_code
_entity_poly.pdbx_strand_id
1 'polypeptide(L)'
;WHNEEEVLPLFLKEIEKIYEVMHVKHNVEMEYLFVDDGSTDRTLMFLREQEAENPRVNYLSFSRNFGKEAAMFAGLEKASGDYVVIIDADLQDPPELIIEMYETLQTTDYDCVASRRVSRKGESKIRSFFARMFYKGLRKISKVNIMYGARDFRMMTRQMTDAVLSLREYNRFSKGIFAWVGFN
;
A
#
# COMPACT_ATOMS: atom_id res chain seq x y z
N TRP A 1 -0.22 -10.25 0.84
CA TRP A 1 -0.21 -10.80 2.21
C TRP A 1 0.08 -12.29 2.18
N HIS A 2 0.54 -12.86 3.27
CA HIS A 2 0.85 -14.28 3.37
C HIS A 2 0.62 -14.77 4.82
N ASN A 3 -0.35 -15.68 5.01
CA ASN A 3 -0.74 -16.25 6.31
C ASN A 3 -1.21 -15.19 7.32
N GLU A 4 -2.32 -14.50 7.02
CA GLU A 4 -2.90 -13.43 7.82
C GLU A 4 -4.33 -13.75 8.31
N GLU A 5 -4.68 -15.03 8.48
CA GLU A 5 -6.04 -15.50 8.81
C GLU A 5 -6.62 -14.86 10.08
N GLU A 6 -5.76 -14.55 11.07
CA GLU A 6 -6.20 -13.95 12.34
C GLU A 6 -6.42 -12.43 12.25
N VAL A 7 -5.68 -11.75 11.37
CA VAL A 7 -5.67 -10.29 11.29
C VAL A 7 -6.66 -9.74 10.26
N LEU A 8 -6.87 -10.45 9.16
CA LEU A 8 -7.75 -10.01 8.08
C LEU A 8 -9.18 -9.67 8.51
N PRO A 9 -9.86 -10.44 9.39
CA PRO A 9 -11.19 -10.08 9.86
C PRO A 9 -11.21 -8.75 10.63
N LEU A 10 -10.17 -8.49 11.41
CA LEU A 10 -10.03 -7.23 12.16
C LEU A 10 -9.74 -6.08 11.22
N PHE A 11 -8.85 -6.27 10.26
CA PHE A 11 -8.52 -5.28 9.25
C PHE A 11 -9.74 -4.90 8.42
N LEU A 12 -10.52 -5.87 7.93
CA LEU A 12 -11.74 -5.61 7.15
C LEU A 12 -12.75 -4.81 7.97
N LYS A 13 -12.93 -5.13 9.24
CA LYS A 13 -13.81 -4.37 10.14
C LYS A 13 -13.36 -2.91 10.31
N GLU A 14 -12.06 -2.66 10.40
CA GLU A 14 -11.55 -1.28 10.53
C GLU A 14 -11.70 -0.52 9.20
N ILE A 15 -11.42 -1.16 8.06
CA ILE A 15 -11.56 -0.52 6.76
C ILE A 15 -13.02 -0.19 6.42
N GLU A 16 -13.99 -1.02 6.85
CA GLU A 16 -15.41 -0.72 6.69
C GLU A 16 -15.84 0.54 7.46
N LYS A 17 -15.27 0.80 8.62
CA LYS A 17 -15.51 2.06 9.34
C LYS A 17 -15.00 3.28 8.55
N ILE A 18 -13.86 3.12 7.89
CA ILE A 18 -13.30 4.17 7.03
C ILE A 18 -14.20 4.41 5.83
N TYR A 19 -14.71 3.33 5.20
CA TYR A 19 -15.68 3.44 4.13
C TYR A 19 -16.90 4.26 4.54
N GLU A 20 -17.53 3.96 5.68
CA GLU A 20 -18.68 4.71 6.18
C GLU A 20 -18.41 6.22 6.30
N VAL A 21 -17.23 6.58 6.82
CA VAL A 21 -16.81 7.99 6.94
C VAL A 21 -16.61 8.61 5.55
N MET A 22 -15.89 7.91 4.65
CA MET A 22 -15.58 8.40 3.31
C MET A 22 -16.84 8.55 2.46
N HIS A 23 -17.77 7.58 2.55
CA HIS A 23 -19.02 7.62 1.83
C HIS A 23 -19.90 8.78 2.31
N VAL A 24 -20.10 8.93 3.61
CA VAL A 24 -20.97 9.98 4.18
C VAL A 24 -20.37 11.39 4.00
N LYS A 25 -19.06 11.54 4.24
CA LYS A 25 -18.42 12.86 4.25
C LYS A 25 -18.03 13.35 2.84
N HIS A 26 -17.57 12.44 2.00
CA HIS A 26 -16.96 12.76 0.72
C HIS A 26 -17.71 12.19 -0.50
N ASN A 27 -18.77 11.40 -0.29
CA ASN A 27 -19.49 10.68 -1.33
C ASN A 27 -18.57 9.80 -2.19
N VAL A 28 -17.61 9.11 -1.53
CA VAL A 28 -16.62 8.23 -2.16
C VAL A 28 -17.07 6.79 -2.04
N GLU A 29 -17.01 6.06 -3.14
CA GLU A 29 -17.13 4.60 -3.15
C GLU A 29 -15.75 3.96 -3.04
N MET A 30 -15.67 2.84 -2.33
CA MET A 30 -14.40 2.12 -2.14
C MET A 30 -14.54 0.68 -2.64
N GLU A 31 -13.51 0.19 -3.31
CA GLU A 31 -13.30 -1.23 -3.55
C GLU A 31 -12.11 -1.72 -2.71
N TYR A 32 -12.17 -2.95 -2.24
CA TYR A 32 -11.07 -3.59 -1.52
C TYR A 32 -10.50 -4.70 -2.38
N LEU A 33 -9.25 -4.57 -2.76
CA LEU A 33 -8.56 -5.60 -3.54
C LEU A 33 -7.49 -6.26 -2.66
N PHE A 34 -7.81 -7.43 -2.16
CA PHE A 34 -6.88 -8.24 -1.38
C PHE A 34 -5.97 -9.06 -2.32
N VAL A 35 -4.67 -9.03 -2.09
CA VAL A 35 -3.72 -9.84 -2.84
C VAL A 35 -3.08 -10.85 -1.89
N ASP A 36 -3.46 -12.11 -2.03
CA ASP A 36 -2.91 -13.24 -1.29
C ASP A 36 -1.66 -13.76 -2.00
N ASP A 37 -0.52 -13.66 -1.36
CA ASP A 37 0.77 -14.10 -1.90
C ASP A 37 1.04 -15.57 -1.58
N GLY A 38 0.08 -16.45 -1.94
CA GLY A 38 0.19 -17.89 -1.83
C GLY A 38 0.15 -18.40 -0.40
N SER A 39 -0.81 -17.93 0.41
CA SER A 39 -1.01 -18.41 1.78
C SER A 39 -1.33 -19.89 1.86
N THR A 40 -0.90 -20.51 2.95
CA THR A 40 -1.10 -21.93 3.24
C THR A 40 -2.07 -22.19 4.40
N ASP A 41 -2.50 -21.12 5.07
CA ASP A 41 -3.50 -21.11 6.13
C ASP A 41 -4.92 -20.86 5.57
N ARG A 42 -5.85 -20.41 6.40
CA ARG A 42 -7.24 -20.13 6.00
C ARG A 42 -7.45 -18.75 5.35
N THR A 43 -6.40 -18.00 5.12
CA THR A 43 -6.47 -16.65 4.49
C THR A 43 -7.30 -16.68 3.22
N LEU A 44 -6.99 -17.57 2.26
CA LEU A 44 -7.71 -17.63 1.00
C LEU A 44 -9.18 -18.06 1.17
N MET A 45 -9.47 -18.95 2.12
CA MET A 45 -10.85 -19.35 2.41
C MET A 45 -11.67 -18.16 2.92
N PHE A 46 -11.11 -17.39 3.87
CA PHE A 46 -11.73 -16.18 4.38
C PHE A 46 -12.01 -15.16 3.26
N LEU A 47 -11.04 -14.92 2.36
CA LEU A 47 -11.22 -13.96 1.27
C LEU A 47 -12.34 -14.37 0.31
N ARG A 48 -12.50 -15.67 0.01
CA ARG A 48 -13.59 -16.20 -0.82
C ARG A 48 -14.96 -16.01 -0.16
N GLU A 49 -15.04 -16.22 1.14
CA GLU A 49 -16.27 -15.99 1.90
C GLU A 49 -16.64 -14.50 1.87
N GLN A 50 -15.66 -13.62 2.10
CA GLN A 50 -15.89 -12.18 2.10
C GLN A 50 -16.26 -11.62 0.72
N GLU A 51 -15.67 -12.11 -0.37
CA GLU A 51 -16.06 -11.72 -1.74
C GLU A 51 -17.51 -12.11 -2.04
N ALA A 52 -17.98 -13.26 -1.55
CA ALA A 52 -19.37 -13.71 -1.74
C ALA A 52 -20.39 -12.88 -0.93
N GLU A 53 -19.98 -12.33 0.21
CA GLU A 53 -20.87 -11.60 1.13
C GLU A 53 -20.81 -10.08 0.93
N ASN A 54 -19.67 -9.53 0.50
CA ASN A 54 -19.44 -8.09 0.38
C ASN A 54 -19.03 -7.72 -1.06
N PRO A 55 -19.88 -7.04 -1.84
CA PRO A 55 -19.59 -6.69 -3.24
C PRO A 55 -18.39 -5.73 -3.41
N ARG A 56 -17.94 -5.09 -2.35
CA ARG A 56 -16.71 -4.25 -2.37
C ARG A 56 -15.43 -5.07 -2.25
N VAL A 57 -15.52 -6.31 -1.79
CA VAL A 57 -14.35 -7.19 -1.60
C VAL A 57 -14.05 -7.94 -2.89
N ASN A 58 -12.83 -7.81 -3.37
CA ASN A 58 -12.25 -8.60 -4.44
C ASN A 58 -10.92 -9.17 -3.97
N TYR A 59 -10.47 -10.27 -4.56
CA TYR A 59 -9.16 -10.81 -4.23
C TYR A 59 -8.42 -11.36 -5.46
N LEU A 60 -7.09 -11.36 -5.33
CA LEU A 60 -6.16 -12.10 -6.21
C LEU A 60 -5.41 -13.10 -5.33
N SER A 61 -5.22 -14.33 -5.78
CA SER A 61 -4.42 -15.32 -5.08
C SER A 61 -3.35 -15.89 -5.99
N PHE A 62 -2.11 -15.88 -5.51
CA PHE A 62 -0.98 -16.45 -6.21
C PHE A 62 -0.84 -17.93 -5.91
N SER A 63 -0.33 -18.70 -6.87
CA SER A 63 -0.09 -20.13 -6.72
C SER A 63 1.03 -20.49 -5.73
N ARG A 64 1.87 -19.52 -5.38
CA ARG A 64 2.94 -19.59 -4.38
C ARG A 64 3.36 -18.19 -3.96
N ASN A 65 4.20 -18.08 -2.95
CA ASN A 65 4.78 -16.81 -2.55
C ASN A 65 5.76 -16.29 -3.63
N PHE A 66 5.44 -15.13 -4.22
CA PHE A 66 6.25 -14.37 -5.18
C PHE A 66 6.85 -13.10 -4.55
N GLY A 67 6.44 -12.78 -3.34
CA GLY A 67 6.92 -11.64 -2.57
C GLY A 67 6.08 -10.37 -2.72
N LYS A 68 6.24 -9.51 -1.72
CA LYS A 68 5.46 -8.27 -1.55
C LYS A 68 5.43 -7.38 -2.81
N GLU A 69 6.56 -7.23 -3.49
CA GLU A 69 6.67 -6.39 -4.69
C GLU A 69 5.77 -6.89 -5.83
N ALA A 70 5.74 -8.21 -6.05
CA ALA A 70 4.85 -8.83 -7.04
C ALA A 70 3.38 -8.66 -6.65
N ALA A 71 3.05 -8.85 -5.38
CA ALA A 71 1.69 -8.68 -4.87
C ALA A 71 1.21 -7.22 -5.02
N MET A 72 2.03 -6.24 -4.65
CA MET A 72 1.71 -4.83 -4.84
C MET A 72 1.46 -4.49 -6.31
N PHE A 73 2.32 -4.98 -7.21
CA PHE A 73 2.16 -4.71 -8.64
C PHE A 73 0.88 -5.30 -9.20
N ALA A 74 0.56 -6.56 -8.88
CA ALA A 74 -0.67 -7.20 -9.31
C ALA A 74 -1.91 -6.47 -8.78
N GLY A 75 -1.85 -5.99 -7.53
CA GLY A 75 -2.90 -5.16 -6.95
C GLY A 75 -3.08 -3.85 -7.70
N LEU A 76 -2.01 -3.11 -7.98
CA LEU A 76 -2.05 -1.86 -8.75
C LEU A 76 -2.60 -2.07 -10.16
N GLU A 77 -2.23 -3.18 -10.83
CA GLU A 77 -2.69 -3.50 -12.19
C GLU A 77 -4.19 -3.78 -12.25
N LYS A 78 -4.77 -4.30 -11.17
CA LYS A 78 -6.20 -4.63 -11.08
C LYS A 78 -7.07 -3.54 -10.47
N ALA A 79 -6.47 -2.63 -9.69
CA ALA A 79 -7.20 -1.52 -9.08
C ALA A 79 -7.82 -0.61 -10.13
N SER A 80 -9.10 -0.23 -9.97
CA SER A 80 -9.87 0.54 -10.95
C SER A 80 -10.20 1.97 -10.51
N GLY A 81 -10.11 2.29 -9.22
CA GLY A 81 -10.49 3.59 -8.66
C GLY A 81 -9.65 4.77 -9.16
N ASP A 82 -10.18 6.00 -9.04
CA ASP A 82 -9.49 7.25 -9.36
C ASP A 82 -8.30 7.52 -8.43
N TYR A 83 -8.38 7.01 -7.20
CA TYR A 83 -7.32 7.00 -6.20
C TYR A 83 -7.03 5.56 -5.79
N VAL A 84 -5.77 5.22 -5.65
CA VAL A 84 -5.34 3.89 -5.24
C VAL A 84 -4.55 3.95 -3.96
N VAL A 85 -4.97 3.18 -2.96
CA VAL A 85 -4.30 3.06 -1.66
C VAL A 85 -3.59 1.73 -1.58
N ILE A 86 -2.32 1.76 -1.20
CA ILE A 86 -1.57 0.56 -0.81
C ILE A 86 -1.47 0.56 0.72
N ILE A 87 -1.94 -0.49 1.37
CA ILE A 87 -1.86 -0.66 2.81
C ILE A 87 -1.55 -2.12 3.17
N ASP A 88 -0.73 -2.35 4.19
CA ASP A 88 -0.52 -3.68 4.75
C ASP A 88 -1.67 -4.02 5.71
N ALA A 89 -2.17 -5.27 5.68
CA ALA A 89 -3.31 -5.69 6.51
C ALA A 89 -2.94 -6.02 7.97
N ASP A 90 -1.68 -5.84 8.36
CA ASP A 90 -1.15 -6.18 9.69
C ASP A 90 -1.51 -5.16 10.79
N LEU A 91 -2.31 -4.14 10.45
CA LEU A 91 -2.74 -3.05 11.34
C LEU A 91 -1.58 -2.26 12.00
N GLN A 92 -0.36 -2.38 11.47
CA GLN A 92 0.76 -1.55 11.96
C GLN A 92 0.68 -0.10 11.46
N ASP A 93 -0.03 0.13 10.38
CA ASP A 93 -0.38 1.45 9.88
C ASP A 93 -1.87 1.72 10.16
N PRO A 94 -2.22 2.86 10.79
CA PRO A 94 -3.61 3.15 11.13
C PRO A 94 -4.41 3.47 9.86
N PRO A 95 -5.49 2.70 9.55
CA PRO A 95 -6.30 2.91 8.35
C PRO A 95 -6.97 4.28 8.28
N GLU A 96 -7.15 4.95 9.42
CA GLU A 96 -7.74 6.30 9.51
C GLU A 96 -6.97 7.34 8.70
N LEU A 97 -5.67 7.12 8.48
CA LEU A 97 -4.85 8.01 7.64
C LEU A 97 -5.34 8.07 6.18
N ILE A 98 -6.14 7.10 5.70
CA ILE A 98 -6.75 7.13 4.38
C ILE A 98 -7.57 8.41 4.19
N ILE A 99 -8.31 8.83 5.23
CA ILE A 99 -9.13 10.05 5.19
C ILE A 99 -8.24 11.27 5.01
N GLU A 100 -7.19 11.40 5.82
CA GLU A 100 -6.25 12.52 5.74
C GLU A 100 -5.50 12.56 4.40
N MET A 101 -5.11 11.38 3.89
CA MET A 101 -4.45 11.28 2.57
C MET A 101 -5.38 11.74 1.46
N TYR A 102 -6.64 11.31 1.47
CA TYR A 102 -7.65 11.74 0.49
C TYR A 102 -7.87 13.25 0.56
N GLU A 103 -8.12 13.81 1.74
CA GLU A 103 -8.33 15.26 1.92
C GLU A 103 -7.10 16.07 1.47
N THR A 104 -5.90 15.55 1.69
CA THR A 104 -4.66 16.18 1.22
C THR A 104 -4.61 16.22 -0.31
N LEU A 105 -4.90 15.10 -0.98
CA LEU A 105 -4.92 15.04 -2.45
C LEU A 105 -6.03 15.91 -3.06
N GLN A 106 -7.16 16.13 -2.33
CA GLN A 106 -8.23 17.03 -2.81
C GLN A 106 -7.87 18.51 -2.69
N THR A 107 -6.97 18.88 -1.77
CA THR A 107 -6.68 20.29 -1.44
C THR A 107 -5.31 20.76 -1.94
N THR A 108 -4.54 19.89 -2.55
CA THR A 108 -3.18 20.17 -3.05
C THR A 108 -3.02 19.62 -4.47
N ASP A 109 -1.95 20.04 -5.15
CA ASP A 109 -1.55 19.52 -6.47
C ASP A 109 -0.62 18.28 -6.34
N TYR A 110 -0.74 17.53 -5.22
CA TYR A 110 0.04 16.30 -5.05
C TYR A 110 -0.62 15.12 -5.74
N ASP A 111 0.20 14.24 -6.29
CA ASP A 111 -0.22 12.98 -6.90
C ASP A 111 -0.05 11.78 -5.97
N CYS A 112 0.70 11.97 -4.86
CA CYS A 112 0.97 10.93 -3.89
C CYS A 112 1.09 11.48 -2.48
N VAL A 113 0.40 10.84 -1.54
CA VAL A 113 0.58 11.06 -0.11
C VAL A 113 0.98 9.74 0.54
N ALA A 114 2.13 9.71 1.23
CA ALA A 114 2.66 8.52 1.86
C ALA A 114 2.82 8.69 3.37
N SER A 115 2.51 7.64 4.13
CA SER A 115 2.74 7.64 5.56
C SER A 115 4.25 7.62 5.88
N ARG A 116 4.63 8.31 6.94
CA ARG A 116 6.01 8.35 7.43
C ARG A 116 6.07 8.00 8.90
N ARG A 117 6.93 7.05 9.26
CA ARG A 117 7.19 6.75 10.66
C ARG A 117 8.06 7.84 11.28
N VAL A 118 7.51 8.61 12.24
CA VAL A 118 8.20 9.74 12.86
C VAL A 118 9.18 9.31 13.96
N SER A 119 8.94 8.18 14.65
CA SER A 119 9.83 7.70 15.72
C SER A 119 10.02 6.18 15.67
N ARG A 120 11.25 5.74 15.92
CA ARG A 120 11.65 4.34 16.09
C ARG A 120 12.03 4.08 17.54
N LYS A 121 11.08 4.19 18.47
CA LYS A 121 11.33 3.76 19.85
C LYS A 121 11.53 2.24 19.83
N GLY A 122 12.77 1.77 20.14
CA GLY A 122 13.10 0.35 20.28
C GLY A 122 14.00 -0.26 19.20
N GLU A 123 14.34 0.44 18.10
CA GLU A 123 15.32 -0.11 17.14
C GLU A 123 16.78 0.07 17.58
N SER A 124 17.59 -0.97 17.32
CA SER A 124 19.04 -0.94 17.59
C SER A 124 19.70 0.17 16.77
N LYS A 125 20.55 0.97 17.42
CA LYS A 125 21.30 2.08 16.81
C LYS A 125 22.15 1.61 15.62
N ILE A 126 22.62 0.37 15.65
CA ILE A 126 23.44 -0.26 14.60
C ILE A 126 22.63 -0.45 13.32
N ARG A 127 21.38 -0.98 13.42
CA ARG A 127 20.49 -1.19 12.26
C ARG A 127 20.09 0.13 11.61
N SER A 128 19.85 1.15 12.41
CA SER A 128 19.54 2.52 11.93
C SER A 128 20.75 3.18 11.26
N PHE A 129 21.99 2.87 11.68
CA PHE A 129 23.21 3.36 11.06
C PHE A 129 23.42 2.73 9.67
N PHE A 130 23.31 1.41 9.54
CA PHE A 130 23.45 0.71 8.26
C PHE A 130 22.36 1.12 7.26
N ALA A 131 21.12 1.28 7.73
CA ALA A 131 20.03 1.78 6.88
C ALA A 131 20.34 3.19 6.35
N ARG A 132 20.80 4.11 7.20
CA ARG A 132 21.20 5.47 6.77
C ARG A 132 22.35 5.45 5.77
N MET A 133 23.34 4.59 5.96
CA MET A 133 24.47 4.45 5.07
C MET A 133 24.04 3.90 3.69
N PHE A 134 23.15 2.89 3.68
CA PHE A 134 22.56 2.34 2.47
C PHE A 134 21.78 3.41 1.67
N TYR A 135 20.87 4.13 2.30
CA TYR A 135 20.10 5.21 1.63
C TYR A 135 20.99 6.38 1.18
N LYS A 136 22.10 6.67 1.91
CA LYS A 136 23.08 7.68 1.49
C LYS A 136 23.84 7.23 0.25
N GLY A 137 24.20 5.93 0.16
CA GLY A 137 24.80 5.32 -1.03
C GLY A 137 23.85 5.33 -2.22
N LEU A 138 22.62 4.92 -2.03
CA LEU A 138 21.56 4.92 -3.06
C LEU A 138 21.31 6.33 -3.64
N ARG A 139 21.24 7.37 -2.81
CA ARG A 139 21.12 8.77 -3.25
C ARG A 139 22.30 9.25 -4.08
N LYS A 140 23.49 8.68 -3.87
CA LYS A 140 24.70 9.06 -4.61
C LYS A 140 24.78 8.39 -5.99
N ILE A 141 24.14 7.22 -6.12
CA ILE A 141 24.13 6.41 -7.35
C ILE A 141 22.87 6.70 -8.20
N SER A 142 21.71 6.79 -7.57
CA SER A 142 20.47 7.19 -8.22
C SER A 142 20.20 8.66 -7.90
N LYS A 143 19.94 9.48 -8.90
CA LYS A 143 19.53 10.89 -8.73
C LYS A 143 18.14 11.04 -8.08
N VAL A 144 17.63 9.99 -7.45
CA VAL A 144 16.28 9.90 -6.88
C VAL A 144 16.31 10.23 -5.39
N ASN A 145 15.49 11.18 -4.97
CA ASN A 145 15.41 11.57 -3.56
C ASN A 145 14.42 10.67 -2.78
N ILE A 146 14.87 9.45 -2.47
CA ILE A 146 14.06 8.53 -1.66
C ILE A 146 13.97 9.06 -0.23
N MET A 147 12.78 9.43 0.22
CA MET A 147 12.54 9.90 1.59
C MET A 147 12.84 8.78 2.60
N TYR A 148 13.76 9.06 3.52
CA TYR A 148 14.08 8.13 4.61
C TYR A 148 12.87 7.91 5.51
N GLY A 149 12.49 6.63 5.71
CA GLY A 149 11.37 6.25 6.58
C GLY A 149 9.99 6.26 5.90
N ALA A 150 9.91 6.52 4.60
CA ALA A 150 8.67 6.33 3.84
C ALA A 150 8.23 4.86 3.93
N ARG A 151 6.96 4.64 4.30
CA ARG A 151 6.32 3.33 4.31
C ARG A 151 5.72 3.02 2.93
N ASP A 152 5.28 1.79 2.77
CA ASP A 152 4.54 1.40 1.56
C ASP A 152 3.11 1.94 1.59
N PHE A 153 2.55 2.21 2.78
CA PHE A 153 1.24 2.81 2.96
C PHE A 153 1.19 4.21 2.35
N ARG A 154 0.44 4.31 1.26
CA ARG A 154 0.30 5.53 0.47
C ARG A 154 -1.00 5.54 -0.33
N MET A 155 -1.45 6.74 -0.67
CA MET A 155 -2.50 6.99 -1.63
C MET A 155 -1.93 7.70 -2.86
N MET A 156 -2.35 7.29 -4.04
CA MET A 156 -1.88 7.84 -5.33
C MET A 156 -3.07 8.15 -6.22
N THR A 157 -2.93 9.18 -7.07
CA THR A 157 -3.86 9.42 -8.17
C THR A 157 -3.78 8.30 -9.22
N ARG A 158 -4.83 8.14 -10.02
CA ARG A 158 -4.84 7.22 -11.16
C ARG A 158 -3.68 7.51 -12.13
N GLN A 159 -3.43 8.78 -12.41
CA GLN A 159 -2.35 9.19 -13.30
C GLN A 159 -0.97 8.70 -12.81
N MET A 160 -0.69 8.84 -11.53
CA MET A 160 0.56 8.33 -10.95
C MET A 160 0.60 6.80 -10.95
N THR A 161 -0.52 6.15 -10.64
CA THR A 161 -0.62 4.68 -10.67
C THR A 161 -0.31 4.13 -12.06
N ASP A 162 -0.88 4.72 -13.11
CA ASP A 162 -0.65 4.32 -14.51
C ASP A 162 0.81 4.57 -14.92
N ALA A 163 1.41 5.66 -14.48
CA ALA A 163 2.84 5.93 -14.71
C ALA A 163 3.74 4.87 -14.05
N VAL A 164 3.44 4.47 -12.81
CA VAL A 164 4.15 3.38 -12.11
C VAL A 164 3.99 2.05 -12.84
N LEU A 165 2.80 1.74 -13.35
CA LEU A 165 2.52 0.52 -14.11
C LEU A 165 3.21 0.49 -15.49
N SER A 166 3.45 1.65 -16.10
CA SER A 166 4.18 1.74 -17.38
C SER A 166 5.63 1.27 -17.29
N LEU A 167 6.21 1.27 -16.08
CA LEU A 167 7.57 0.82 -15.82
C LEU A 167 7.60 -0.70 -15.68
N ARG A 168 7.97 -1.41 -16.74
CA ARG A 168 8.01 -2.89 -16.81
C ARG A 168 9.35 -3.47 -16.34
N GLU A 169 9.83 -3.07 -15.17
CA GLU A 169 11.08 -3.62 -14.64
C GLU A 169 10.83 -4.93 -13.90
N TYR A 170 11.64 -5.96 -14.19
CA TYR A 170 11.54 -7.28 -13.55
C TYR A 170 11.98 -7.22 -12.07
N ASN A 171 13.08 -6.53 -11.77
CA ASN A 171 13.58 -6.35 -10.41
C ASN A 171 13.04 -5.03 -9.83
N ARG A 172 11.81 -5.05 -9.33
CA ARG A 172 11.16 -3.86 -8.80
C ARG A 172 11.66 -3.52 -7.42
N PHE A 173 11.97 -2.25 -7.22
CA PHE A 173 12.15 -1.64 -5.93
C PHE A 173 11.14 -0.50 -5.82
N SER A 174 9.95 -0.81 -5.32
CA SER A 174 8.78 0.09 -5.32
C SER A 174 9.10 1.48 -4.78
N LYS A 175 9.85 1.57 -3.67
CA LYS A 175 10.24 2.86 -3.08
C LYS A 175 11.09 3.72 -4.01
N GLY A 176 11.91 3.08 -4.85
CA GLY A 176 12.68 3.74 -5.90
C GLY A 176 11.79 4.19 -7.06
N ILE A 177 10.89 3.33 -7.50
CA ILE A 177 9.96 3.58 -8.60
C ILE A 177 9.04 4.76 -8.26
N PHE A 178 8.39 4.74 -7.11
CA PHE A 178 7.51 5.83 -6.65
C PHE A 178 8.21 7.19 -6.56
N ALA A 179 9.51 7.21 -6.21
CA ALA A 179 10.28 8.44 -6.16
C ALA A 179 10.84 8.86 -7.54
N TRP A 180 10.94 7.92 -8.49
CA TRP A 180 11.54 8.16 -9.81
C TRP A 180 10.55 8.65 -10.85
N VAL A 181 9.26 8.29 -10.76
CA VAL A 181 8.24 8.70 -11.74
C VAL A 181 8.00 10.23 -11.81
N GLY A 182 8.56 11.01 -10.87
CA GLY A 182 8.61 12.47 -10.95
C GLY A 182 7.30 13.19 -10.62
N PHE A 183 6.36 12.52 -9.96
CA PHE A 183 5.13 13.13 -9.42
C PHE A 183 5.39 13.76 -8.03
N ASN A 184 4.60 14.78 -7.69
CA ASN A 184 4.67 15.50 -6.41
C ASN A 184 3.84 14.81 -5.31
#